data_13bb10a7604761421f56e1c4193b350f
#
_entry.id   13bb10a7604761421f56e1c4193b350f
#
_cell.length_a   1.000
_cell.length_b   1.000
_cell.length_c   1.000
_cell.angle_alpha   90.00
_cell.angle_beta   90.00
_cell.angle_gamma   90.00
#
_symmetry.space_group_name_H-M   'P 1'
#
loop_
_entity.id
_entity.type
_entity.pdbx_description
1 polymer ?
#
loop_
_entity_poly.entity_id
_entity_poly.type
_entity_poly.pdbx_seq_one_letter_code
_entity_poly.pdbx_strand_id
1 'polypeptide(L)'
;MANDFNEVVGLDLKVLDKEKGFYILWIVDIFSKLIKGKFIRNKKPSTIIESIISTWIIGDGTGPGHPTRHFWSDNGGEFLNHEVIDFASALNIHIKMTAGNAPWQNGVVERHHATADILYEKIVMDNPLIDPQEAINQAAFAKNSEINQTRFSPLLLMMGQNPHFPGLAEANPASSNLKSCNKYVKTLKNIDTARVKYRAVLTIQVLKSFWSL
;
A
#
# COMPACT_ATOMS: atom_id res chain seq x y z
N MET A 1 -18.73 4.67 5.56
CA MET A 1 -17.33 5.04 5.80
C MET A 1 -16.84 4.25 6.98
N ALA A 2 -15.54 3.92 7.03
CA ALA A 2 -14.95 3.32 8.22
C ALA A 2 -14.78 4.41 9.30
N ASN A 3 -15.08 4.06 10.53
CA ASN A 3 -15.00 4.98 11.68
C ASN A 3 -13.78 4.65 12.56
N ASP A 4 -13.18 3.48 12.36
CA ASP A 4 -12.05 3.01 13.13
C ASP A 4 -11.06 2.24 12.27
N PHE A 5 -9.84 2.06 12.81
CA PHE A 5 -8.78 1.26 12.20
C PHE A 5 -9.20 -0.21 12.11
N ASN A 6 -8.89 -0.82 10.96
CA ASN A 6 -9.21 -2.23 10.65
C ASN A 6 -10.72 -2.56 10.70
N GLU A 7 -11.58 -1.56 10.53
CA GLU A 7 -13.03 -1.78 10.40
C GLU A 7 -13.39 -2.22 8.96
N VAL A 8 -12.82 -1.55 7.98
CA VAL A 8 -13.03 -1.82 6.56
C VAL A 8 -11.69 -1.82 5.85
N VAL A 9 -11.41 -2.90 5.14
CA VAL A 9 -10.17 -3.10 4.40
C VAL A 9 -10.46 -3.25 2.92
N GLY A 10 -9.83 -2.40 2.10
CA GLY A 10 -9.93 -2.44 0.64
C GLY A 10 -8.92 -3.41 0.05
N LEU A 11 -9.34 -4.18 -0.94
CA LEU A 11 -8.54 -5.13 -1.71
C LEU A 11 -8.54 -4.74 -3.18
N ASP A 12 -7.38 -4.79 -3.82
CA ASP A 12 -7.24 -4.54 -5.26
C ASP A 12 -6.08 -5.34 -5.86
N LEU A 13 -6.23 -5.71 -7.13
CA LEU A 13 -5.22 -6.46 -7.87
C LEU A 13 -4.68 -5.64 -9.05
N LYS A 14 -3.43 -5.20 -8.92
CA LYS A 14 -2.68 -4.62 -10.04
C LYS A 14 -2.00 -5.71 -10.86
N VAL A 15 -2.20 -5.69 -12.17
CA VAL A 15 -1.45 -6.52 -13.12
C VAL A 15 -0.05 -5.94 -13.31
N LEU A 16 0.99 -6.73 -13.05
CA LEU A 16 2.38 -6.38 -13.34
C LEU A 16 2.84 -6.92 -14.69
N ASP A 17 2.54 -8.19 -14.95
CA ASP A 17 2.89 -8.88 -16.19
C ASP A 17 1.76 -9.87 -16.51
N LYS A 18 0.99 -9.56 -17.54
CA LYS A 18 -0.17 -10.34 -17.94
C LYS A 18 0.23 -11.72 -18.50
N GLU A 19 1.34 -11.79 -19.22
CA GLU A 19 1.80 -13.03 -19.85
C GLU A 19 2.33 -14.02 -18.80
N LYS A 20 3.07 -13.52 -17.81
CA LYS A 20 3.58 -14.34 -16.70
C LYS A 20 2.56 -14.55 -15.58
N GLY A 21 1.43 -13.84 -15.62
CA GLY A 21 0.43 -13.90 -14.56
C GLY A 21 0.93 -13.32 -13.23
N PHE A 22 1.70 -12.23 -13.28
CA PHE A 22 2.22 -11.57 -12.09
C PHE A 22 1.34 -10.38 -11.68
N TYR A 23 1.05 -10.31 -10.40
CA TYR A 23 0.16 -9.29 -9.83
C TYR A 23 0.72 -8.74 -8.52
N ILE A 24 0.23 -7.56 -8.14
CA ILE A 24 0.32 -7.06 -6.77
C ILE A 24 -1.08 -7.10 -6.17
N LEU A 25 -1.24 -7.77 -5.04
CA LEU A 25 -2.39 -7.60 -4.18
C LEU A 25 -2.12 -6.44 -3.24
N TRP A 26 -2.81 -5.31 -3.44
CA TRP A 26 -2.81 -4.19 -2.53
C TRP A 26 -3.92 -4.35 -1.49
N ILE A 27 -3.59 -4.06 -0.24
CA ILE A 27 -4.50 -4.13 0.90
C ILE A 27 -4.43 -2.79 1.63
N VAL A 28 -5.55 -2.07 1.74
CA VAL A 28 -5.59 -0.74 2.34
C VAL A 28 -6.66 -0.65 3.43
N ASP A 29 -6.29 -0.14 4.60
CA ASP A 29 -7.26 0.24 5.62
C ASP A 29 -7.97 1.54 5.23
N ILE A 30 -9.30 1.52 5.22
CA ILE A 30 -10.11 2.66 4.75
C ILE A 30 -10.09 3.83 5.73
N PHE A 31 -9.82 3.60 7.01
CA PHE A 31 -9.73 4.66 8.02
C PHE A 31 -8.37 5.34 8.01
N SER A 32 -7.31 4.62 8.32
CA SER A 32 -5.95 5.17 8.47
C SER A 32 -5.24 5.41 7.14
N LYS A 33 -5.70 4.78 6.04
CA LYS A 33 -5.05 4.75 4.73
C LYS A 33 -3.71 3.99 4.74
N LEU A 34 -3.48 3.17 5.77
CA LEU A 34 -2.36 2.23 5.79
C LEU A 34 -2.49 1.26 4.63
N ILE A 35 -1.42 1.08 3.87
CA ILE A 35 -1.40 0.14 2.77
C ILE A 35 -0.28 -0.89 2.97
N LYS A 36 -0.56 -2.13 2.59
CA LYS A 36 0.42 -3.21 2.45
C LYS A 36 0.24 -3.86 1.09
N GLY A 37 1.28 -4.48 0.57
CA GLY A 37 1.21 -5.14 -0.73
C GLY A 37 1.88 -6.50 -0.73
N LYS A 38 1.37 -7.41 -1.56
CA LYS A 38 1.94 -8.74 -1.78
C LYS A 38 2.12 -9.01 -3.26
N PHE A 39 3.34 -9.44 -3.64
CA PHE A 39 3.58 -10.02 -4.95
C PHE A 39 2.96 -11.40 -5.02
N ILE A 40 2.13 -11.64 -6.04
CA ILE A 40 1.50 -12.95 -6.29
C ILE A 40 1.70 -13.37 -7.75
N ARG A 41 1.83 -14.68 -7.97
CA ARG A 41 2.11 -15.28 -9.28
C ARG A 41 0.88 -15.88 -9.96
N ASN A 42 -0.27 -15.71 -9.40
CA ASN A 42 -1.57 -16.08 -9.96
C ASN A 42 -2.69 -15.46 -9.11
N LYS A 43 -3.92 -15.48 -9.62
CA LYS A 43 -5.10 -15.00 -8.89
C LYS A 43 -6.02 -16.13 -8.41
N LYS A 44 -5.45 -17.29 -8.10
CA LYS A 44 -6.23 -18.39 -7.51
C LYS A 44 -6.75 -17.96 -6.13
N PRO A 45 -7.96 -18.38 -5.76
CA PRO A 45 -8.55 -18.04 -4.46
C PRO A 45 -7.65 -18.37 -3.27
N SER A 46 -7.03 -19.56 -3.27
CA SER A 46 -6.09 -19.97 -2.23
C SER A 46 -4.90 -19.01 -2.10
N THR A 47 -4.32 -18.57 -3.24
CA THR A 47 -3.20 -17.60 -3.24
C THR A 47 -3.63 -16.24 -2.69
N ILE A 48 -4.84 -15.78 -3.02
CA ILE A 48 -5.40 -14.53 -2.50
C ILE A 48 -5.61 -14.63 -1.00
N ILE A 49 -6.25 -15.70 -0.53
CA ILE A 49 -6.51 -15.95 0.90
C ILE A 49 -5.19 -15.99 1.69
N GLU A 50 -4.21 -16.80 1.24
CA GLU A 50 -2.89 -16.89 1.87
C GLU A 50 -2.18 -15.53 1.92
N SER A 51 -2.33 -14.74 0.85
CA SER A 51 -1.73 -13.40 0.77
C SER A 51 -2.39 -12.43 1.73
N ILE A 52 -3.72 -12.46 1.88
CA ILE A 52 -4.45 -11.65 2.87
C ILE A 52 -4.01 -12.05 4.28
N ILE A 53 -3.97 -13.35 4.58
CA ILE A 53 -3.56 -13.85 5.89
C ILE A 53 -2.14 -13.42 6.21
N SER A 54 -1.18 -13.72 5.32
CA SER A 54 0.24 -13.47 5.59
C SER A 54 0.60 -11.99 5.62
N THR A 55 -0.05 -11.15 4.80
CA THR A 55 0.32 -9.74 4.65
C THR A 55 -0.45 -8.83 5.59
N TRP A 56 -1.74 -9.08 5.77
CA TRP A 56 -2.60 -8.22 6.58
C TRP A 56 -2.88 -8.81 7.94
N ILE A 57 -3.49 -9.99 8.03
CA ILE A 57 -3.98 -10.54 9.29
C ILE A 57 -2.83 -10.83 10.25
N ILE A 58 -1.83 -11.60 9.80
CA ILE A 58 -0.64 -11.95 10.60
C ILE A 58 0.44 -10.88 10.44
N GLY A 59 0.70 -10.43 9.19
CA GLY A 59 1.64 -9.36 8.87
C GLY A 59 3.03 -9.55 9.49
N ASP A 60 3.61 -10.74 9.36
CA ASP A 60 4.90 -11.11 9.98
C ASP A 60 4.92 -10.91 11.51
N GLY A 61 3.79 -11.16 12.16
CA GLY A 61 3.62 -11.01 13.60
C GLY A 61 3.20 -9.60 14.05
N THR A 62 3.07 -8.65 13.13
CA THR A 62 2.66 -7.26 13.40
C THR A 62 1.36 -6.88 12.69
N GLY A 63 0.62 -7.87 12.23
CA GLY A 63 -0.64 -7.65 11.53
C GLY A 63 -1.75 -7.20 12.49
N PRO A 64 -2.72 -6.42 11.98
CA PRO A 64 -3.82 -5.90 12.78
C PRO A 64 -4.91 -6.95 13.10
N GLY A 65 -4.77 -8.19 12.64
CA GLY A 65 -5.84 -9.17 12.67
C GLY A 65 -6.80 -9.02 11.48
N HIS A 66 -7.88 -9.80 11.47
CA HIS A 66 -8.92 -9.67 10.44
C HIS A 66 -9.74 -8.39 10.67
N PRO A 67 -10.27 -7.76 9.59
CA PRO A 67 -11.14 -6.59 9.73
C PRO A 67 -12.44 -6.98 10.45
N THR A 68 -12.99 -6.01 11.18
CA THR A 68 -14.15 -6.27 12.04
C THR A 68 -15.49 -6.22 11.29
N ARG A 69 -15.50 -5.75 10.03
CA ARG A 69 -16.74 -5.48 9.31
C ARG A 69 -16.74 -5.94 7.87
N HIS A 70 -15.86 -5.37 7.03
CA HIS A 70 -15.90 -5.60 5.59
C HIS A 70 -14.53 -5.74 4.95
N PHE A 71 -14.44 -6.65 3.97
CA PHE A 71 -13.54 -6.47 2.84
C PHE A 71 -14.27 -5.69 1.74
N TRP A 72 -13.63 -4.67 1.22
CA TRP A 72 -14.07 -3.91 0.05
C TRP A 72 -13.20 -4.26 -1.14
N SER A 73 -13.83 -4.68 -2.25
CA SER A 73 -13.13 -4.90 -3.50
C SER A 73 -13.90 -4.25 -4.66
N ASP A 74 -13.23 -4.09 -5.78
CA ASP A 74 -13.93 -3.88 -7.05
C ASP A 74 -14.70 -5.14 -7.46
N ASN A 75 -15.43 -5.07 -8.59
CA ASN A 75 -16.20 -6.19 -9.11
C ASN A 75 -15.31 -7.29 -9.76
N GLY A 76 -14.04 -7.39 -9.36
CA GLY A 76 -13.15 -8.45 -9.83
C GLY A 76 -13.65 -9.84 -9.44
N GLY A 77 -13.83 -10.72 -10.44
CA GLY A 77 -14.33 -12.09 -10.22
C GLY A 77 -13.44 -12.91 -9.29
N GLU A 78 -12.19 -12.51 -9.11
CA GLU A 78 -11.25 -13.13 -8.17
C GLU A 78 -11.66 -13.03 -6.71
N PHE A 79 -12.31 -11.93 -6.32
CA PHE A 79 -12.80 -11.71 -4.95
C PHE A 79 -14.21 -12.24 -4.74
N LEU A 80 -14.95 -12.54 -5.83
CA LEU A 80 -16.29 -13.12 -5.82
C LEU A 80 -16.30 -14.65 -5.85
N ASN A 81 -15.14 -15.28 -5.75
CA ASN A 81 -15.08 -16.74 -5.72
C ASN A 81 -15.62 -17.27 -4.39
N HIS A 82 -16.30 -18.43 -4.45
CA HIS A 82 -16.88 -19.07 -3.27
C HIS A 82 -15.88 -19.29 -2.14
N GLU A 83 -14.65 -19.73 -2.45
CA GLU A 83 -13.61 -19.95 -1.43
C GLU A 83 -13.25 -18.67 -0.66
N VAL A 84 -13.17 -17.51 -1.36
CA VAL A 84 -12.87 -16.22 -0.72
C VAL A 84 -14.07 -15.74 0.11
N ILE A 85 -15.29 -15.97 -0.38
CA ILE A 85 -16.52 -15.63 0.34
C ILE A 85 -16.65 -16.50 1.61
N ASP A 86 -16.39 -17.79 1.50
CA ASP A 86 -16.45 -18.74 2.63
C ASP A 86 -15.38 -18.39 3.68
N PHE A 87 -14.16 -18.05 3.23
CA PHE A 87 -13.10 -17.56 4.11
C PHE A 87 -13.52 -16.30 4.87
N ALA A 88 -14.07 -15.31 4.19
CA ALA A 88 -14.55 -14.08 4.83
C ALA A 88 -15.69 -14.38 5.80
N SER A 89 -16.64 -15.23 5.41
CA SER A 89 -17.78 -15.62 6.24
C SER A 89 -17.36 -16.37 7.51
N ALA A 90 -16.33 -17.23 7.42
CA ALA A 90 -15.77 -17.92 8.59
C ALA A 90 -15.17 -16.96 9.62
N LEU A 91 -14.77 -15.76 9.19
CA LEU A 91 -14.26 -14.69 10.04
C LEU A 91 -15.33 -13.65 10.43
N ASN A 92 -16.62 -13.90 10.11
CA ASN A 92 -17.73 -12.93 10.23
C ASN A 92 -17.48 -11.61 9.48
N ILE A 93 -16.78 -11.67 8.35
CA ILE A 93 -16.50 -10.52 7.49
C ILE A 93 -17.42 -10.57 6.28
N HIS A 94 -18.01 -9.46 5.91
CA HIS A 94 -18.76 -9.34 4.67
C HIS A 94 -17.88 -8.81 3.55
N ILE A 95 -17.92 -9.47 2.38
CA ILE A 95 -17.32 -8.90 1.16
C ILE A 95 -18.32 -7.92 0.58
N LYS A 96 -17.93 -6.66 0.53
CA LYS A 96 -18.72 -5.57 -0.05
C LYS A 96 -18.13 -5.17 -1.38
N MET A 97 -18.91 -5.35 -2.43
CA MET A 97 -18.56 -4.86 -3.76
C MET A 97 -18.87 -3.38 -3.87
N THR A 98 -18.00 -2.63 -4.47
CA THR A 98 -18.34 -1.28 -4.91
C THR A 98 -19.34 -1.38 -6.04
N ALA A 99 -20.55 -0.85 -5.79
CA ALA A 99 -21.55 -0.78 -6.85
C ALA A 99 -20.98 0.05 -8.01
N GLY A 100 -21.09 -0.46 -9.25
CA GLY A 100 -20.60 0.22 -10.46
C GLY A 100 -21.17 1.63 -10.68
N ASN A 101 -22.21 2.00 -9.90
CA ASN A 101 -22.88 3.30 -9.94
C ASN A 101 -22.54 4.22 -8.75
N ALA A 102 -21.51 3.89 -7.94
CA ALA A 102 -21.07 4.72 -6.84
C ALA A 102 -19.58 5.08 -6.93
N PRO A 103 -19.14 5.85 -7.95
CA PRO A 103 -17.73 6.18 -8.20
C PRO A 103 -17.02 6.82 -7.02
N TRP A 104 -17.75 7.57 -6.18
CA TRP A 104 -17.18 8.23 -5.00
C TRP A 104 -16.77 7.26 -3.89
N GLN A 105 -17.38 6.06 -3.80
CA GLN A 105 -17.01 5.05 -2.80
C GLN A 105 -15.69 4.36 -3.18
N ASN A 106 -15.46 4.17 -4.49
CA ASN A 106 -14.23 3.60 -5.02
C ASN A 106 -13.06 4.59 -5.07
N GLY A 107 -13.38 5.87 -5.27
CA GLY A 107 -12.36 6.89 -5.51
C GLY A 107 -11.34 7.06 -4.38
N VAL A 108 -11.68 6.64 -3.15
CA VAL A 108 -10.73 6.64 -2.03
C VAL A 108 -9.75 5.48 -2.16
N VAL A 109 -10.25 4.26 -2.38
CA VAL A 109 -9.42 3.03 -2.51
C VAL A 109 -8.54 3.15 -3.74
N GLU A 110 -9.11 3.46 -4.91
CA GLU A 110 -8.41 3.65 -6.17
C GLU A 110 -7.28 4.67 -6.09
N ARG A 111 -7.51 5.81 -5.42
CA ARG A 111 -6.48 6.84 -5.26
C ARG A 111 -5.29 6.36 -4.44
N HIS A 112 -5.53 5.58 -3.38
CA HIS A 112 -4.45 5.09 -2.54
C HIS A 112 -3.66 3.97 -3.23
N HIS A 113 -4.32 3.12 -4.02
CA HIS A 113 -3.67 2.12 -4.86
C HIS A 113 -2.86 2.80 -5.96
N ALA A 114 -3.44 3.75 -6.70
CA ALA A 114 -2.73 4.50 -7.74
C ALA A 114 -1.45 5.19 -7.20
N THR A 115 -1.51 5.75 -5.99
CA THR A 115 -0.33 6.33 -5.35
C THR A 115 0.75 5.28 -5.08
N ALA A 116 0.38 4.12 -4.55
CA ALA A 116 1.32 3.03 -4.28
C ALA A 116 1.92 2.48 -5.59
N ASP A 117 1.13 2.40 -6.64
CA ASP A 117 1.56 1.99 -7.98
C ASP A 117 2.61 2.94 -8.57
N ILE A 118 2.37 4.25 -8.48
CA ILE A 118 3.33 5.25 -8.95
C ILE A 118 4.66 5.14 -8.19
N LEU A 119 4.61 4.94 -6.88
CA LEU A 119 5.81 4.76 -6.06
C LEU A 119 6.55 3.47 -6.42
N TYR A 120 5.83 2.37 -6.61
CA TYR A 120 6.37 1.10 -7.06
C TYR A 120 7.09 1.24 -8.41
N GLU A 121 6.43 1.83 -9.39
CA GLU A 121 6.99 2.04 -10.73
C GLU A 121 8.28 2.87 -10.68
N LYS A 122 8.32 3.93 -9.87
CA LYS A 122 9.53 4.76 -9.70
C LYS A 122 10.68 3.98 -9.07
N ILE A 123 10.40 3.15 -8.06
CA ILE A 123 11.41 2.32 -7.41
C ILE A 123 12.00 1.31 -8.39
N VAL A 124 11.16 0.65 -9.19
CA VAL A 124 11.59 -0.31 -10.21
C VAL A 124 12.37 0.38 -11.33
N MET A 125 11.97 1.59 -11.76
CA MET A 125 12.73 2.37 -12.75
C MET A 125 14.13 2.75 -12.24
N ASP A 126 14.26 3.13 -10.98
CA ASP A 126 15.54 3.51 -10.38
C ASP A 126 16.42 2.26 -10.08
N ASN A 127 15.82 1.07 -9.91
CA ASN A 127 16.51 -0.19 -9.68
C ASN A 127 15.79 -1.37 -10.38
N PRO A 128 16.02 -1.60 -11.68
CA PRO A 128 15.31 -2.63 -12.45
C PRO A 128 15.53 -4.08 -11.99
N LEU A 129 16.58 -4.33 -11.18
CA LEU A 129 16.90 -5.67 -10.66
C LEU A 129 16.41 -5.89 -9.23
N ILE A 130 15.61 -4.97 -8.70
CA ILE A 130 15.05 -5.13 -7.35
C ILE A 130 14.06 -6.30 -7.30
N ASP A 131 14.08 -7.05 -6.21
CA ASP A 131 13.04 -8.06 -5.97
C ASP A 131 11.64 -7.41 -5.94
N PRO A 132 10.65 -7.96 -6.64
CA PRO A 132 9.31 -7.37 -6.72
C PRO A 132 8.67 -7.15 -5.34
N GLN A 133 8.80 -8.08 -4.39
CA GLN A 133 8.25 -7.92 -3.05
C GLN A 133 8.99 -6.83 -2.28
N GLU A 134 10.31 -6.71 -2.44
CA GLU A 134 11.09 -5.62 -1.84
C GLU A 134 10.65 -4.27 -2.39
N ALA A 135 10.43 -4.13 -3.69
CA ALA A 135 9.91 -2.90 -4.30
C ALA A 135 8.52 -2.53 -3.78
N ILE A 136 7.63 -3.50 -3.63
CA ILE A 136 6.30 -3.33 -3.07
C ILE A 136 6.39 -2.84 -1.61
N ASN A 137 7.24 -3.44 -0.80
CA ASN A 137 7.42 -3.05 0.60
C ASN A 137 7.97 -1.62 0.72
N GLN A 138 8.93 -1.24 -0.15
CA GLN A 138 9.45 0.12 -0.19
C GLN A 138 8.39 1.12 -0.62
N ALA A 139 7.57 0.81 -1.62
CA ALA A 139 6.47 1.66 -2.09
C ALA A 139 5.41 1.85 -1.00
N ALA A 140 5.00 0.76 -0.35
CA ALA A 140 4.05 0.79 0.76
C ALA A 140 4.58 1.64 1.93
N PHE A 141 5.84 1.45 2.31
CA PHE A 141 6.46 2.22 3.38
C PHE A 141 6.56 3.71 3.04
N ALA A 142 6.98 4.05 1.81
CA ALA A 142 7.04 5.43 1.33
C ALA A 142 5.67 6.09 1.42
N LYS A 143 4.62 5.43 0.90
CA LYS A 143 3.26 5.94 0.95
C LYS A 143 2.72 6.07 2.38
N ASN A 144 2.97 5.08 3.25
CA ASN A 144 2.50 5.08 4.62
C ASN A 144 3.18 6.14 5.50
N SER A 145 4.33 6.63 5.08
CA SER A 145 5.08 7.69 5.73
C SER A 145 4.66 9.11 5.30
N GLU A 146 3.84 9.22 4.24
CA GLU A 146 3.37 10.52 3.76
C GLU A 146 2.17 11.01 4.58
N ILE A 147 2.17 12.31 4.87
CA ILE A 147 1.02 12.98 5.50
C ILE A 147 -0.12 12.99 4.49
N ASN A 148 -1.25 12.43 4.87
CA ASN A 148 -2.45 12.39 4.06
C ASN A 148 -3.41 13.56 4.39
N GLN A 149 -4.61 13.53 3.83
CA GLN A 149 -5.65 14.54 4.05
C GLN A 149 -6.09 14.66 5.51
N THR A 150 -5.82 13.67 6.36
CA THR A 150 -6.11 13.72 7.80
C THR A 150 -5.06 14.53 8.58
N ARG A 151 -4.04 15.06 7.93
CA ARG A 151 -2.85 15.73 8.49
C ARG A 151 -1.91 14.80 9.26
N PHE A 152 -2.15 13.48 9.20
CA PHE A 152 -1.31 12.47 9.82
C PHE A 152 -0.83 11.48 8.77
N SER A 153 0.34 10.89 8.98
CA SER A 153 0.77 9.75 8.18
C SER A 153 0.07 8.48 8.69
N PRO A 154 -0.21 7.49 7.80
CA PRO A 154 -0.73 6.19 8.24
C PRO A 154 0.13 5.53 9.31
N LEU A 155 1.47 5.65 9.23
CA LEU A 155 2.38 5.10 10.24
C LEU A 155 2.26 5.83 11.58
N LEU A 156 2.09 7.16 11.58
CA LEU A 156 1.88 7.88 12.83
C LEU A 156 0.58 7.44 13.52
N LEU A 157 -0.50 7.23 12.74
CA LEU A 157 -1.77 6.74 13.30
C LEU A 157 -1.67 5.34 13.89
N MET A 158 -0.82 4.48 13.27
CA MET A 158 -0.64 3.09 13.69
C MET A 158 0.36 2.92 14.82
N MET A 159 1.50 3.61 14.75
CA MET A 159 2.65 3.39 15.63
C MET A 159 2.84 4.49 16.66
N GLY A 160 2.05 5.58 16.58
CA GLY A 160 2.20 6.76 17.44
C GLY A 160 3.47 7.57 17.16
N GLN A 161 4.23 7.24 16.12
CA GLN A 161 5.50 7.88 15.77
C GLN A 161 5.65 8.02 14.26
N ASN A 162 6.23 9.12 13.83
CA ASN A 162 6.69 9.25 12.45
C ASN A 162 8.01 8.50 12.26
N PRO A 163 8.18 7.78 11.15
CA PRO A 163 9.45 7.15 10.84
C PRO A 163 10.54 8.21 10.63
N HIS A 164 11.71 7.95 11.18
CA HIS A 164 12.90 8.77 10.93
C HIS A 164 13.53 8.34 9.61
N PHE A 165 13.78 9.32 8.73
CA PHE A 165 14.49 9.10 7.47
C PHE A 165 15.88 9.71 7.54
N PRO A 166 16.92 8.97 7.10
CA PRO A 166 18.25 9.53 6.95
C PRO A 166 18.21 10.61 5.85
N GLY A 167 18.49 11.85 6.19
CA GLY A 167 18.48 12.96 5.24
C GLY A 167 17.53 14.09 5.60
N LEU A 168 16.52 13.83 6.44
CA LEU A 168 15.67 14.86 7.06
C LEU A 168 16.16 15.25 8.46
N ALA A 169 16.97 14.43 9.11
CA ALA A 169 17.71 14.83 10.30
C ALA A 169 18.98 15.53 9.85
N GLU A 170 19.26 16.70 10.40
CA GLU A 170 20.53 17.42 10.22
C GLU A 170 21.69 16.43 10.25
N ALA A 171 22.48 16.43 9.18
CA ALA A 171 23.59 15.52 9.00
C ALA A 171 24.57 15.65 10.18
N ASN A 172 24.44 14.76 11.14
CA ASN A 172 25.44 14.63 12.18
C ASN A 172 26.57 13.76 11.62
N PRO A 173 27.74 14.29 11.28
CA PRO A 173 28.80 13.58 10.56
C PRO A 173 29.48 12.47 11.38
N ALA A 174 29.03 12.18 12.59
CA ALA A 174 29.68 11.24 13.51
C ALA A 174 29.45 9.74 13.20
N SER A 175 28.69 9.39 12.16
CA SER A 175 28.42 7.96 11.87
C SER A 175 29.33 7.40 10.77
N SER A 176 30.65 7.57 10.90
CA SER A 176 31.64 7.00 9.98
C SER A 176 31.74 5.46 9.97
N ASN A 177 31.00 4.75 10.83
CA ASN A 177 31.00 3.29 10.92
C ASN A 177 29.92 2.58 10.10
N LEU A 178 29.19 3.28 9.23
CA LEU A 178 28.12 2.73 8.38
C LEU A 178 28.62 2.03 7.09
N LYS A 179 29.92 1.75 6.95
CA LYS A 179 30.45 1.06 5.76
C LYS A 179 29.90 -0.36 5.55
N SER A 180 29.46 -1.03 6.61
CA SER A 180 28.83 -2.36 6.51
C SER A 180 27.33 -2.34 6.16
N CYS A 181 26.70 -1.17 6.12
CA CYS A 181 25.25 -1.01 5.97
C CYS A 181 24.85 -0.37 4.62
N ASN A 182 25.71 -0.46 3.60
CA ASN A 182 25.47 0.20 2.30
C ASN A 182 24.14 -0.20 1.64
N LYS A 183 23.69 -1.45 1.83
CA LYS A 183 22.39 -1.92 1.31
C LYS A 183 21.23 -1.18 2.00
N TYR A 184 21.24 -1.08 3.32
CA TYR A 184 20.21 -0.37 4.09
C TYR A 184 20.14 1.11 3.77
N VAL A 185 21.29 1.78 3.73
CA VAL A 185 21.39 3.20 3.38
C VAL A 185 20.87 3.44 1.96
N LYS A 186 21.18 2.54 1.02
CA LYS A 186 20.67 2.63 -0.36
C LYS A 186 19.15 2.47 -0.40
N THR A 187 18.60 1.48 0.32
CA THR A 187 17.15 1.25 0.43
C THR A 187 16.43 2.49 0.97
N LEU A 188 16.90 3.05 2.09
CA LEU A 188 16.30 4.24 2.69
C LEU A 188 16.40 5.47 1.78
N LYS A 189 17.51 5.65 1.06
CA LYS A 189 17.66 6.71 0.05
C LYS A 189 16.69 6.53 -1.11
N ASN A 190 16.48 5.30 -1.58
CA ASN A 190 15.51 5.01 -2.65
C ASN A 190 14.09 5.38 -2.23
N ILE A 191 13.69 5.00 -1.01
CA ILE A 191 12.38 5.34 -0.44
C ILE A 191 12.21 6.85 -0.36
N ASP A 192 13.19 7.57 0.17
CA ASP A 192 13.13 9.03 0.28
C ASP A 192 13.09 9.70 -1.09
N THR A 193 13.91 9.24 -2.04
CA THR A 193 13.91 9.73 -3.43
C THR A 193 12.52 9.52 -4.08
N ALA A 194 11.89 8.35 -3.89
CA ALA A 194 10.56 8.08 -4.42
C ALA A 194 9.51 9.03 -3.82
N ARG A 195 9.58 9.30 -2.51
CA ARG A 195 8.70 10.26 -1.81
C ARG A 195 8.86 11.68 -2.34
N VAL A 196 10.11 12.16 -2.48
CA VAL A 196 10.39 13.50 -3.00
C VAL A 196 9.89 13.67 -4.43
N LYS A 197 10.14 12.68 -5.30
CA LYS A 197 9.63 12.67 -6.68
C LYS A 197 8.10 12.66 -6.71
N TYR A 198 7.44 11.92 -5.84
CA TYR A 198 5.99 11.88 -5.74
C TYR A 198 5.41 13.23 -5.29
N ARG A 199 5.99 13.86 -4.27
CA ARG A 199 5.57 15.20 -3.80
C ARG A 199 5.70 16.24 -4.91
N ALA A 200 6.77 16.21 -5.68
CA ALA A 200 6.96 17.12 -6.81
C ALA A 200 5.83 16.97 -7.87
N VAL A 201 5.44 15.72 -8.18
CA VAL A 201 4.32 15.45 -9.10
C VAL A 201 3.00 15.99 -8.56
N LEU A 202 2.71 15.75 -7.28
CA LEU A 202 1.50 16.29 -6.63
C LEU A 202 1.47 17.81 -6.67
N THR A 203 2.58 18.48 -6.37
CA THR A 203 2.67 19.93 -6.42
C THR A 203 2.37 20.45 -7.82
N ILE A 204 2.93 19.82 -8.86
CA ILE A 204 2.66 20.19 -10.27
C ILE A 204 1.17 19.97 -10.62
N GLN A 205 0.56 18.86 -10.18
CA GLN A 205 -0.86 18.59 -10.43
C GLN A 205 -1.77 19.62 -9.74
N VAL A 206 -1.47 19.96 -8.49
CA VAL A 206 -2.19 21.01 -7.75
C VAL A 206 -2.05 22.35 -8.45
N LEU A 207 -0.84 22.76 -8.84
CA LEU A 207 -0.63 24.01 -9.56
C LEU A 207 -1.39 24.04 -10.90
N LYS A 208 -1.38 22.94 -11.67
CA LYS A 208 -2.15 22.85 -12.93
C LYS A 208 -3.66 22.99 -12.69
N SER A 209 -4.20 22.44 -11.61
CA SER A 209 -5.63 22.58 -11.29
C SER A 209 -6.03 24.01 -10.92
N PHE A 210 -5.11 24.81 -10.36
CA PHE A 210 -5.34 26.24 -10.08
C PHE A 210 -5.29 27.12 -11.34
N TRP A 211 -4.55 26.73 -12.37
CA TRP A 211 -4.41 27.50 -13.61
C TRP A 211 -5.41 27.08 -14.70
N SER A 212 -6.23 26.07 -14.44
CA SER A 212 -7.27 25.60 -15.35
C SER A 212 -8.68 26.09 -14.99
N LEU A 213 -8.77 26.97 -14.00
CA LEU A 213 -9.96 27.75 -13.64
C LEU A 213 -9.82 29.17 -14.18
#